data_792161f3f2116b5befab7782b80fa625
#
_entry.id   792161f3f2116b5befab7782b80fa625
#
_cell.length_a   1.000
_cell.length_b   1.000
_cell.length_c   1.000
_cell.angle_alpha   90.00
_cell.angle_beta   90.00
_cell.angle_gamma   90.00
#
_symmetry.space_group_name_H-M   'P 1'
#
loop_
_entity.id
_entity.type
_entity.pdbx_description
1 polymer ?
#
loop_
_entity_poly.entity_id
_entity_poly.type
_entity_poly.pdbx_seq_one_letter_code
_entity_poly.pdbx_strand_id
1 'polypeptide(L)'
;MRIRAGRYKGRVLAYPKSGLRPTKDMTRQAVFNILGSRVKGARVLDLYAGGGALGIEALSRGATETVFVEQNPLVVRYLRENVKGLDGAVVVRGDVLRVLARFPKKPFDVVLADPPYRRGLVQVTLDRAAECGLVASGGWFVVEHHRMEQPVAPDGWESVKQGRYGESLISILRRLGG
;
A
#
# COMPACT_ATOMS: atom_id res chain seq x y z
N MET A 1 16.65 -4.82 2.78
CA MET A 1 15.34 -5.14 3.38
C MET A 1 14.94 -6.57 3.02
N ARG A 2 14.23 -7.29 3.90
CA ARG A 2 13.80 -8.69 3.65
C ARG A 2 12.30 -8.86 3.88
N ILE A 3 11.67 -9.75 3.13
CA ILE A 3 10.29 -10.20 3.35
C ILE A 3 10.23 -11.03 4.65
N ARG A 4 9.24 -10.75 5.51
CA ARG A 4 9.21 -11.26 6.89
C ARG A 4 8.41 -12.55 7.07
N ALA A 5 7.38 -12.76 6.26
CA ALA A 5 6.51 -13.92 6.40
C ALA A 5 6.00 -14.44 5.06
N GLY A 6 5.39 -15.63 5.06
CA GLY A 6 4.71 -16.21 3.90
C GLY A 6 5.63 -16.92 2.90
N ARG A 7 5.10 -17.12 1.69
CA ARG A 7 5.73 -17.89 0.60
C ARG A 7 7.13 -17.40 0.21
N TYR A 8 7.34 -16.08 0.28
CA TYR A 8 8.60 -15.43 -0.13
C TYR A 8 9.43 -14.94 1.05
N LYS A 9 9.23 -15.50 2.26
CA LYS A 9 10.00 -15.14 3.46
C LYS A 9 11.51 -15.24 3.21
N GLY A 10 12.23 -14.22 3.64
CA GLY A 10 13.68 -14.14 3.51
C GLY A 10 14.16 -13.50 2.19
N ARG A 11 13.27 -13.30 1.19
CA ARG A 11 13.64 -12.63 -0.06
C ARG A 11 14.21 -11.24 0.23
N VAL A 12 15.36 -10.96 -0.34
CA VAL A 12 16.04 -9.68 -0.23
C VAL A 12 15.55 -8.75 -1.34
N LEU A 13 15.16 -7.54 -0.97
CA LEU A 13 14.73 -6.51 -1.92
C LEU A 13 15.88 -5.55 -2.21
N ALA A 14 16.07 -5.27 -3.48
CA ALA A 14 17.03 -4.29 -3.97
C ALA A 14 16.45 -2.87 -3.93
N TYR A 15 17.30 -1.90 -3.63
CA TYR A 15 16.97 -0.48 -3.59
C TYR A 15 18.10 0.36 -4.15
N PRO A 16 17.85 1.57 -4.67
CA PRO A 16 18.88 2.54 -4.97
C PRO A 16 19.72 2.83 -3.72
N LYS A 17 21.01 3.03 -3.88
CA LYS A 17 21.94 3.33 -2.76
C LYS A 17 21.63 4.65 -2.05
N SER A 18 20.90 5.56 -2.68
CA SER A 18 20.50 6.86 -2.14
C SER A 18 19.03 7.18 -2.46
N GLY A 19 18.34 7.87 -1.56
CA GLY A 19 17.07 8.54 -1.85
C GLY A 19 15.76 7.81 -1.51
N LEU A 20 15.78 6.53 -1.14
CA LEU A 20 14.60 5.85 -0.61
C LEU A 20 14.77 5.58 0.89
N ARG A 21 13.79 6.02 1.68
CA ARG A 21 13.53 5.46 3.01
C ARG A 21 12.62 4.25 2.82
N PRO A 22 13.12 3.02 2.96
CA PRO A 22 12.22 1.87 2.97
C PRO A 22 11.28 2.00 4.18
N THR A 23 9.99 1.66 3.99
CA THR A 23 9.04 1.49 5.10
C THR A 23 9.71 0.67 6.20
N LYS A 24 9.80 1.24 7.41
CA LYS A 24 10.52 0.59 8.51
C LYS A 24 9.94 -0.80 8.75
N ASP A 25 10.78 -1.79 9.00
CA ASP A 25 10.36 -3.18 9.23
C ASP A 25 9.26 -3.30 10.29
N MET A 26 9.33 -2.51 11.37
CA MET A 26 8.30 -2.47 12.43
C MET A 26 6.95 -1.98 11.92
N THR A 27 6.94 -0.94 11.10
CA THR A 27 5.72 -0.37 10.50
C THR A 27 5.04 -1.41 9.61
N ARG A 28 5.80 -2.05 8.73
CA ARG A 28 5.30 -3.11 7.85
C ARG A 28 4.72 -4.29 8.63
N GLN A 29 5.43 -4.76 9.65
CA GLN A 29 4.95 -5.84 10.50
C GLN A 29 3.65 -5.48 11.22
N ALA A 30 3.54 -4.24 11.72
CA ALA A 30 2.33 -3.75 12.36
C ALA A 30 1.13 -3.72 11.40
N VAL A 31 1.31 -3.23 10.17
CA VAL A 31 0.28 -3.25 9.11
C VAL A 31 -0.27 -4.66 8.93
N PHE A 32 0.60 -5.63 8.72
CA PHE A 32 0.16 -7.00 8.45
C PHE A 32 -0.35 -7.75 9.67
N ASN A 33 0.09 -7.39 10.88
CA ASN A 33 -0.51 -7.91 12.12
C ASN A 33 -1.97 -7.45 12.28
N ILE A 34 -2.26 -6.19 11.89
CA ILE A 34 -3.62 -5.66 11.95
C ILE A 34 -4.50 -6.22 10.84
N LEU A 35 -3.99 -6.29 9.62
CA LEU A 35 -4.72 -6.87 8.49
C LEU A 35 -4.99 -8.38 8.69
N GLY A 36 -4.06 -9.09 9.31
CA GLY A 36 -4.21 -10.53 9.62
C GLY A 36 -4.57 -11.37 8.38
N SER A 37 -5.61 -12.19 8.52
CA SER A 37 -6.07 -13.08 7.45
C SER A 37 -6.74 -12.38 6.27
N ARG A 38 -7.06 -11.09 6.37
CA ARG A 38 -7.71 -10.29 5.31
C ARG A 38 -6.86 -10.13 4.06
N VAL A 39 -5.58 -10.39 4.16
CA VAL A 39 -4.64 -10.35 3.02
C VAL A 39 -4.72 -11.63 2.18
N LYS A 40 -5.05 -12.76 2.81
CA LYS A 40 -5.13 -14.04 2.11
C LYS A 40 -6.28 -14.06 1.11
N GLY A 41 -5.97 -14.33 -0.14
CA GLY A 41 -6.93 -14.30 -1.24
C GLY A 41 -7.28 -12.90 -1.76
N ALA A 42 -6.77 -11.83 -1.12
CA ALA A 42 -7.10 -10.46 -1.45
C ALA A 42 -6.46 -9.97 -2.76
N ARG A 43 -7.14 -9.02 -3.42
CA ARG A 43 -6.55 -8.12 -4.40
C ARG A 43 -6.05 -6.87 -3.68
N VAL A 44 -4.78 -6.58 -3.86
CA VAL A 44 -4.09 -5.49 -3.14
C VAL A 44 -3.63 -4.42 -4.12
N LEU A 45 -3.75 -3.15 -3.72
CA LEU A 45 -3.18 -2.00 -4.42
C LEU A 45 -2.13 -1.36 -3.51
N ASP A 46 -0.89 -1.25 -3.98
CA ASP A 46 0.24 -0.64 -3.27
C ASP A 46 0.58 0.69 -3.95
N LEU A 47 0.17 1.79 -3.32
CA LEU A 47 0.33 3.16 -3.81
C LEU A 47 1.60 3.78 -3.22
N TYR A 48 2.35 4.50 -4.07
CA TYR A 48 3.69 5.00 -3.73
C TYR A 48 4.63 3.84 -3.37
N ALA A 49 4.57 2.78 -4.17
CA ALA A 49 5.09 1.46 -3.81
C ALA A 49 6.60 1.42 -3.55
N GLY A 50 7.37 2.39 -4.02
CA GLY A 50 8.82 2.38 -3.87
C GLY A 50 9.42 1.09 -4.42
N GLY A 51 10.23 0.41 -3.63
CA GLY A 51 10.79 -0.91 -3.98
C GLY A 51 9.82 -2.08 -3.79
N GLY A 52 8.57 -1.83 -3.42
CA GLY A 52 7.51 -2.83 -3.34
C GLY A 52 7.42 -3.60 -2.02
N ALA A 53 8.01 -3.08 -0.93
CA ALA A 53 8.09 -3.83 0.32
C ALA A 53 6.74 -4.24 0.90
N LEU A 54 5.74 -3.34 0.89
CA LEU A 54 4.39 -3.62 1.40
C LEU A 54 3.66 -4.60 0.49
N GLY A 55 3.60 -4.32 -0.80
CA GLY A 55 2.87 -5.17 -1.74
C GLY A 55 3.48 -6.56 -1.92
N ILE A 56 4.82 -6.69 -1.87
CA ILE A 56 5.50 -8.01 -1.93
C ILE A 56 5.24 -8.79 -0.63
N GLU A 57 5.20 -8.14 0.52
CA GLU A 57 4.81 -8.79 1.77
C GLU A 57 3.36 -9.28 1.69
N ALA A 58 2.44 -8.51 1.06
CA ALA A 58 1.06 -8.94 0.82
C ALA A 58 0.99 -10.19 -0.05
N LEU A 59 1.69 -10.22 -1.20
CA LEU A 59 1.80 -11.42 -2.05
C LEU A 59 2.36 -12.61 -1.28
N SER A 60 3.41 -12.37 -0.49
CA SER A 60 4.03 -13.41 0.33
C SER A 60 3.05 -14.02 1.35
N ARG A 61 2.12 -13.23 1.86
CA ARG A 61 1.08 -13.65 2.82
C ARG A 61 -0.18 -14.18 2.18
N GLY A 62 -0.19 -14.35 0.86
CA GLY A 62 -1.26 -15.02 0.13
C GLY A 62 -2.25 -14.11 -0.58
N ALA A 63 -1.93 -12.84 -0.81
CA ALA A 63 -2.66 -12.03 -1.77
C ALA A 63 -2.62 -12.69 -3.16
N THR A 64 -3.73 -12.67 -3.89
CA THR A 64 -3.83 -13.26 -5.23
C THR A 64 -3.26 -12.35 -6.30
N GLU A 65 -3.35 -11.05 -6.08
CA GLU A 65 -2.85 -10.02 -6.98
C GLU A 65 -2.39 -8.83 -6.16
N THR A 66 -1.26 -8.23 -6.54
CA THR A 66 -0.86 -6.91 -6.05
C THR A 66 -0.47 -6.03 -7.23
N VAL A 67 -1.17 -4.90 -7.34
CA VAL A 67 -0.85 -3.83 -8.29
C VAL A 67 -0.02 -2.79 -7.58
N PHE A 68 1.18 -2.53 -8.08
CA PHE A 68 2.12 -1.55 -7.54
C PHE A 68 2.10 -0.29 -8.40
N VAL A 69 1.91 0.87 -7.79
CA VAL A 69 1.97 2.16 -8.48
C VAL A 69 3.16 2.96 -7.96
N GLU A 70 4.10 3.28 -8.85
CA GLU A 70 5.30 4.08 -8.55
C GLU A 70 5.61 5.01 -9.73
N GLN A 71 5.93 6.27 -9.46
CA GLN A 71 6.18 7.25 -10.51
C GLN A 71 7.66 7.37 -10.92
N ASN A 72 8.58 7.16 -9.98
CA ASN A 72 10.00 7.37 -10.24
C ASN A 72 10.58 6.24 -11.12
N PRO A 73 11.08 6.55 -12.34
CA PRO A 73 11.54 5.54 -13.29
C PRO A 73 12.71 4.70 -12.77
N LEU A 74 13.61 5.30 -11.97
CA LEU A 74 14.72 4.57 -11.36
C LEU A 74 14.22 3.56 -10.35
N VAL A 75 13.28 3.98 -9.49
CA VAL A 75 12.67 3.13 -8.45
C VAL A 75 11.88 2.00 -9.07
N VAL A 76 11.13 2.28 -10.15
CA VAL A 76 10.37 1.27 -10.91
C VAL A 76 11.29 0.16 -11.47
N ARG A 77 12.53 0.47 -11.84
CA ARG A 77 13.48 -0.56 -12.26
C ARG A 77 13.78 -1.55 -11.13
N TYR A 78 14.05 -1.04 -9.92
CA TYR A 78 14.25 -1.89 -8.74
C TYR A 78 12.98 -2.65 -8.36
N LEU A 79 11.83 -1.99 -8.41
CA LEU A 79 10.54 -2.63 -8.14
C LEU A 79 10.30 -3.82 -9.09
N ARG A 80 10.51 -3.63 -10.39
CA ARG A 80 10.38 -4.71 -11.39
C ARG A 80 11.32 -5.87 -11.13
N GLU A 81 12.57 -5.58 -10.74
CA GLU A 81 13.52 -6.64 -10.35
C GLU A 81 13.05 -7.37 -9.07
N ASN A 82 12.58 -6.62 -8.08
CA ASN A 82 12.09 -7.18 -6.83
C ASN A 82 10.87 -8.11 -7.01
N VAL A 83 9.97 -7.80 -7.96
CA VAL A 83 8.77 -8.61 -8.21
C VAL A 83 8.98 -9.72 -9.24
N LYS A 84 10.16 -9.81 -9.85
CA LYS A 84 10.45 -10.84 -10.85
C LYS A 84 10.25 -12.25 -10.30
N GLY A 85 9.43 -13.03 -11.00
CA GLY A 85 9.08 -14.39 -10.60
C GLY A 85 8.07 -14.47 -9.45
N LEU A 86 7.40 -13.36 -9.10
CA LEU A 86 6.29 -13.37 -8.16
C LEU A 86 4.96 -13.44 -8.93
N ASP A 87 4.18 -14.49 -8.66
CA ASP A 87 2.85 -14.62 -9.24
C ASP A 87 1.92 -13.51 -8.72
N GLY A 88 1.10 -12.95 -9.60
CA GLY A 88 0.11 -11.92 -9.26
C GLY A 88 0.67 -10.50 -9.08
N ALA A 89 1.96 -10.26 -9.37
CA ALA A 89 2.54 -8.92 -9.31
C ALA A 89 2.34 -8.15 -10.61
N VAL A 90 1.76 -6.94 -10.51
CA VAL A 90 1.54 -6.02 -11.64
C VAL A 90 2.16 -4.66 -11.32
N VAL A 91 3.08 -4.17 -12.15
CA VAL A 91 3.73 -2.87 -11.93
C VAL A 91 3.22 -1.83 -12.90
N VAL A 92 2.66 -0.75 -12.37
CA VAL A 92 2.18 0.42 -13.10
C VAL A 92 3.09 1.61 -12.79
N ARG A 93 3.78 2.12 -13.84
CA ARG A 93 4.56 3.36 -13.70
C ARG A 93 3.65 4.57 -13.94
N GLY A 94 3.53 5.44 -12.97
CA GLY A 94 2.78 6.68 -13.13
C GLY A 94 2.61 7.44 -11.81
N ASP A 95 2.16 8.68 -11.95
CA ASP A 95 1.69 9.47 -10.83
C ASP A 95 0.44 8.85 -10.23
N VAL A 96 0.43 8.66 -8.90
CA VAL A 96 -0.65 7.94 -8.21
C VAL A 96 -2.01 8.57 -8.50
N LEU A 97 -2.17 9.87 -8.33
CA LEU A 97 -3.47 10.53 -8.47
C LEU A 97 -4.02 10.46 -9.90
N ARG A 98 -3.13 10.48 -10.91
CA ARG A 98 -3.50 10.31 -12.32
C ARG A 98 -3.87 8.88 -12.66
N VAL A 99 -3.12 7.92 -12.10
CA VAL A 99 -3.34 6.49 -12.34
C VAL A 99 -4.66 6.04 -11.71
N LEU A 100 -4.99 6.49 -10.47
CA LEU A 100 -6.23 6.13 -9.78
C LEU A 100 -7.48 6.41 -10.61
N ALA A 101 -7.50 7.54 -11.34
CA ALA A 101 -8.63 7.92 -12.19
C ALA A 101 -8.84 7.02 -13.44
N ARG A 102 -7.84 6.20 -13.76
CA ARG A 102 -7.82 5.34 -14.97
C ARG A 102 -7.93 3.85 -14.67
N PHE A 103 -7.98 3.47 -13.40
CA PHE A 103 -8.13 2.07 -13.04
C PHE A 103 -9.47 1.52 -13.53
N PRO A 104 -9.50 0.26 -14.00
CA PRO A 104 -10.75 -0.41 -14.31
C PRO A 104 -11.62 -0.50 -13.04
N LYS A 105 -12.95 -0.51 -13.24
CA LYS A 105 -13.95 -0.62 -12.14
C LYS A 105 -13.94 -2.02 -11.47
N LYS A 106 -12.77 -2.47 -11.08
CA LYS A 106 -12.58 -3.71 -10.32
C LYS A 106 -11.89 -3.35 -9.01
N PRO A 107 -12.65 -3.23 -7.91
CA PRO A 107 -12.11 -2.73 -6.65
C PRO A 107 -11.10 -3.68 -6.02
N PHE A 108 -10.31 -3.15 -5.10
CA PHE A 108 -9.31 -3.87 -4.32
C PHE A 108 -9.84 -4.14 -2.91
N ASP A 109 -9.50 -5.29 -2.35
CA ASP A 109 -9.86 -5.64 -0.98
C ASP A 109 -9.04 -4.87 0.04
N VAL A 110 -7.77 -4.58 -0.32
CA VAL A 110 -6.84 -3.81 0.50
C VAL A 110 -6.10 -2.80 -0.37
N VAL A 111 -6.10 -1.55 0.05
CA VAL A 111 -5.26 -0.48 -0.51
C VAL A 111 -4.24 -0.08 0.54
N LEU A 112 -2.97 -0.12 0.18
CA LEU A 112 -1.83 0.31 0.98
C LEU A 112 -1.29 1.61 0.38
N ALA A 113 -0.97 2.60 1.21
CA ALA A 113 -0.43 3.87 0.76
C ALA A 113 0.68 4.37 1.71
N ASP A 114 1.82 4.73 1.13
CA ASP A 114 2.95 5.34 1.85
C ASP A 114 3.39 6.62 1.11
N PRO A 115 2.53 7.66 1.09
CA PRO A 115 2.80 8.88 0.36
C PRO A 115 3.96 9.67 0.98
N PRO A 116 4.71 10.46 0.20
CA PRO A 116 5.73 11.35 0.72
C PRO A 116 5.17 12.30 1.77
N TYR A 117 5.83 12.41 2.93
CA TYR A 117 5.38 13.24 4.05
C TYR A 117 5.29 14.73 3.72
N ARG A 118 4.38 15.43 4.40
CA ARG A 118 4.22 16.89 4.37
C ARG A 118 3.94 17.47 2.98
N ARG A 119 3.24 16.70 2.13
CA ARG A 119 2.81 17.13 0.79
C ARG A 119 1.30 17.19 0.61
N GLY A 120 0.53 17.00 1.69
CA GLY A 120 -0.93 16.97 1.65
C GLY A 120 -1.50 15.79 0.83
N LEU A 121 -0.68 14.77 0.56
CA LEU A 121 -1.08 13.66 -0.32
C LEU A 121 -1.94 12.61 0.39
N VAL A 122 -1.91 12.57 1.71
CA VAL A 122 -2.64 11.55 2.51
C VAL A 122 -4.14 11.65 2.24
N GLN A 123 -4.74 12.80 2.52
CA GLN A 123 -6.18 13.01 2.34
C GLN A 123 -6.58 12.95 0.88
N VAL A 124 -5.85 13.62 0.00
CA VAL A 124 -6.14 13.64 -1.45
C VAL A 124 -6.12 12.23 -2.05
N THR A 125 -5.19 11.36 -1.61
CA THR A 125 -5.12 9.97 -2.07
C THR A 125 -6.32 9.17 -1.58
N LEU A 126 -6.71 9.33 -0.32
CA LEU A 126 -7.86 8.66 0.28
C LEU A 126 -9.15 9.07 -0.44
N ASP A 127 -9.38 10.38 -0.60
CA ASP A 127 -10.57 10.92 -1.27
C ASP A 127 -10.65 10.42 -2.72
N ARG A 128 -9.53 10.46 -3.44
CA ARG A 128 -9.50 9.97 -4.82
C ARG A 128 -9.77 8.46 -4.90
N ALA A 129 -9.23 7.67 -3.98
CA ALA A 129 -9.51 6.23 -3.92
C ALA A 129 -10.99 5.93 -3.63
N ALA A 130 -11.62 6.74 -2.77
CA ALA A 130 -13.04 6.66 -2.46
C ALA A 130 -13.93 7.07 -3.65
N GLU A 131 -13.67 8.25 -4.25
CA GLU A 131 -14.39 8.77 -5.42
C GLU A 131 -14.34 7.81 -6.62
N CYS A 132 -13.17 7.20 -6.88
CA CYS A 132 -12.99 6.24 -7.96
C CYS A 132 -13.53 4.83 -7.63
N GLY A 133 -14.05 4.60 -6.43
CA GLY A 133 -14.57 3.30 -6.00
C GLY A 133 -13.53 2.18 -5.97
N LEU A 134 -12.26 2.52 -5.67
CA LEU A 134 -11.15 1.57 -5.76
C LEU A 134 -11.08 0.59 -4.60
N VAL A 135 -11.69 0.89 -3.47
CA VAL A 135 -11.76 -0.01 -2.32
C VAL A 135 -13.09 -0.76 -2.37
N ALA A 136 -13.05 -2.08 -2.25
CA ALA A 136 -14.25 -2.92 -2.23
C ALA A 136 -15.16 -2.58 -1.03
N SER A 137 -16.45 -2.90 -1.13
CA SER A 137 -17.35 -2.88 0.03
C SER A 137 -16.80 -3.78 1.13
N GLY A 138 -16.66 -3.26 2.35
CA GLY A 138 -15.97 -3.94 3.46
C GLY A 138 -14.44 -3.98 3.35
N GLY A 139 -13.87 -3.41 2.30
CA GLY A 139 -12.42 -3.36 2.06
C GLY A 139 -11.69 -2.32 2.92
N TRP A 140 -10.38 -2.35 2.86
CA TRP A 140 -9.47 -1.69 3.79
C TRP A 140 -8.55 -0.71 3.07
N PHE A 141 -8.37 0.47 3.67
CA PHE A 141 -7.37 1.46 3.25
C PHE A 141 -6.39 1.68 4.41
N VAL A 142 -5.12 1.42 4.16
CA VAL A 142 -4.05 1.56 5.15
C VAL A 142 -3.09 2.63 4.66
N VAL A 143 -2.85 3.65 5.45
CA VAL A 143 -1.95 4.73 5.08
C VAL A 143 -0.94 5.02 6.19
N GLU A 144 0.34 5.06 5.80
CA GLU A 144 1.41 5.61 6.63
C GLU A 144 1.46 7.14 6.42
N HIS A 145 1.54 7.90 7.52
CA HIS A 145 1.55 9.35 7.43
C HIS A 145 2.28 10.01 8.61
N HIS A 146 2.60 11.27 8.45
CA HIS A 146 3.10 12.10 9.55
C HIS A 146 1.94 12.48 10.50
N ARG A 147 2.24 12.68 11.79
CA ARG A 147 1.24 13.04 12.82
C ARG A 147 0.40 14.27 12.49
N MET A 148 0.90 15.16 11.64
CA MET A 148 0.19 16.39 11.24
C MET A 148 -0.70 16.20 9.99
N GLU A 149 -0.70 15.03 9.38
CA GLU A 149 -1.45 14.71 8.16
C GLU A 149 -2.48 13.60 8.42
N GLN A 150 -3.21 13.69 9.53
CA GLN A 150 -4.19 12.66 9.89
C GLN A 150 -5.33 12.61 8.87
N PRO A 151 -5.62 11.43 8.31
CA PRO A 151 -6.73 11.28 7.38
C PRO A 151 -8.08 11.38 8.09
N VAL A 152 -9.02 12.02 7.43
CA VAL A 152 -10.45 12.05 7.81
C VAL A 152 -11.18 11.03 6.94
N ALA A 153 -11.95 10.15 7.56
CA ALA A 153 -12.72 9.14 6.86
C ALA A 153 -13.78 9.81 5.95
N PRO A 154 -13.83 9.44 4.65
CA PRO A 154 -14.90 9.90 3.76
C PRO A 154 -16.28 9.36 4.19
N ASP A 155 -17.35 9.92 3.64
CA ASP A 155 -18.70 9.41 3.86
C ASP A 155 -18.81 7.92 3.47
N GLY A 156 -19.44 7.13 4.34
CA GLY A 156 -19.55 5.68 4.17
C GLY A 156 -18.27 4.91 4.53
N TRP A 157 -17.33 5.55 5.24
CA TRP A 157 -16.13 4.91 5.76
C TRP A 157 -16.03 5.08 7.27
N GLU A 158 -15.26 4.21 7.92
CA GLU A 158 -14.94 4.31 9.34
C GLU A 158 -13.41 4.26 9.57
N SER A 159 -12.94 5.01 10.55
CA SER A 159 -11.58 4.87 11.06
C SER A 159 -11.54 3.73 12.07
N VAL A 160 -10.86 2.64 11.71
CA VAL A 160 -10.85 1.42 12.53
C VAL A 160 -9.75 1.45 13.57
N LYS A 161 -8.57 1.94 13.18
CA LYS A 161 -7.40 1.95 14.06
C LYS A 161 -6.40 3.01 13.62
N GLN A 162 -5.76 3.61 14.61
CA GLN A 162 -4.56 4.41 14.42
C GLN A 162 -3.47 3.94 15.40
N GLY A 163 -2.27 3.81 14.93
CA GLY A 163 -1.13 3.39 15.75
C GLY A 163 0.12 4.19 15.43
N ARG A 164 0.94 4.48 16.46
CA ARG A 164 2.21 5.16 16.31
C ARG A 164 3.36 4.16 16.25
N TYR A 165 4.24 4.32 15.25
CA TYR A 165 5.41 3.47 15.02
C TYR A 165 6.61 4.36 14.74
N GLY A 166 7.33 4.74 15.81
CA GLY A 166 8.38 5.74 15.76
C GLY A 166 7.83 7.14 15.48
N GLU A 167 8.27 7.76 14.39
CA GLU A 167 7.80 9.07 13.94
C GLU A 167 6.58 8.99 13.02
N SER A 168 6.25 7.79 12.53
CA SER A 168 5.13 7.55 11.63
C SER A 168 3.89 7.16 12.39
N LEU A 169 2.73 7.52 11.85
CA LEU A 169 1.43 6.99 12.21
C LEU A 169 0.94 6.07 11.09
N ILE A 170 0.23 5.02 11.46
CA ILE A 170 -0.54 4.20 10.53
C ILE A 170 -2.01 4.41 10.86
N SER A 171 -2.78 4.88 9.90
CA SER A 171 -4.23 4.92 9.97
C SER A 171 -4.83 3.83 9.10
N ILE A 172 -5.82 3.14 9.64
CA ILE A 172 -6.56 2.09 8.98
C ILE A 172 -8.02 2.48 8.93
N LEU A 173 -8.51 2.60 7.70
CA LEU A 173 -9.89 2.93 7.42
C LEU A 173 -10.55 1.74 6.72
N ARG A 174 -11.86 1.60 6.89
CA ARG A 174 -12.67 0.57 6.25
C ARG A 174 -13.82 1.22 5.52
N ARG A 175 -14.02 0.83 4.28
CA ARG A 175 -15.24 1.17 3.54
C ARG A 175 -16.38 0.32 4.08
N LEU A 176 -17.45 0.97 4.52
CA LEU A 176 -18.66 0.29 4.99
C LEU A 176 -19.38 -0.38 3.82
N GLY A 177 -20.07 -1.48 4.10
CA GLY A 177 -20.96 -2.09 3.13
C GLY A 177 -22.19 -1.20 2.93
N GLY A 178 -22.52 -0.88 1.70
CA GLY A 178 -23.81 -0.32 1.33
C GLY A 178 -24.82 -1.43 1.14
#